data_8e6721ae9d1fa00a0aad1e25c08952dc
#
_entry.id   8e6721ae9d1fa00a0aad1e25c08952dc
#
_cell.length_a   1.000
_cell.length_b   1.000
_cell.length_c   1.000
_cell.angle_alpha   90.00
_cell.angle_beta   90.00
_cell.angle_gamma   90.00
#
_symmetry.space_group_name_H-M   'P 1'
#
loop_
_entity.id
_entity.type
_entity.pdbx_description
1 polymer ?
#
loop_
_entity_poly.entity_id
_entity_poly.type
_entity_poly.pdbx_seq_one_letter_code
_entity_poly.pdbx_strand_id
1 'polypeptide(L)'
;VDQEKTVGGRFSRRRYGTVTKRQDIKEETAMNIIAAVDKHWAIGNRGKLLVTIPDDQKLFREETKGKVIVMGRKTLESLPAGQPLAGRKNVVLTRDEAYKVKGCEIFHNLKDAMEFLKQFKSEDIYIIGGAEIYEAFLPYCDTAHITWIDYEYMADTWLPNLDKDPDWEVTADSDEQ
;
A
#
# COMPACT_ATOMS: atom_id res chain seq x y z
N VAL A 1 21.37 7.40 -3.08
CA VAL A 1 21.05 7.49 -4.51
C VAL A 1 20.68 6.08 -4.94
N ASP A 2 19.38 5.80 -4.86
CA ASP A 2 18.88 4.50 -5.32
C ASP A 2 18.92 4.48 -6.83
N GLN A 3 19.81 3.67 -7.35
CA GLN A 3 19.87 3.41 -8.78
C GLN A 3 18.61 2.65 -9.19
N GLU A 4 17.88 3.18 -10.14
CA GLU A 4 16.92 2.40 -10.90
C GLU A 4 17.63 1.13 -11.38
N LYS A 5 17.20 -0.02 -10.87
CA LYS A 5 17.73 -1.28 -11.35
C LYS A 5 17.21 -1.51 -12.76
N THR A 6 17.97 -1.06 -13.74
CA THR A 6 17.78 -1.48 -15.11
C THR A 6 18.21 -2.93 -15.22
N VAL A 7 17.31 -3.79 -15.59
CA VAL A 7 17.63 -5.17 -15.95
C VAL A 7 17.77 -5.23 -17.45
N GLY A 8 18.99 -5.50 -17.92
CA GLY A 8 19.27 -5.70 -19.35
C GLY A 8 19.03 -4.50 -20.26
N GLY A 9 19.14 -3.26 -19.73
CA GLY A 9 19.02 -2.04 -20.54
C GLY A 9 17.60 -1.72 -21.03
N ARG A 10 16.58 -2.42 -20.54
CA ARG A 10 15.18 -2.12 -20.82
C ARG A 10 14.46 -1.79 -19.51
N PHE A 11 13.72 -0.67 -19.49
CA PHE A 11 12.80 -0.36 -18.42
C PHE A 11 11.69 -1.41 -18.40
N SER A 12 11.38 -1.92 -17.22
CA SER A 12 10.22 -2.79 -17.04
C SER A 12 8.95 -2.04 -17.44
N ARG A 13 8.11 -2.66 -18.24
CA ARG A 13 6.78 -2.09 -18.56
C ARG A 13 5.95 -1.98 -17.29
N ARG A 14 5.21 -0.90 -17.17
CA ARG A 14 4.36 -0.60 -16.03
C ARG A 14 2.97 -0.26 -16.48
N ARG A 15 2.02 -0.67 -15.70
CA ARG A 15 0.61 -0.34 -15.86
C ARG A 15 0.08 0.15 -14.51
N TYR A 16 -0.67 1.22 -14.53
CA TYR A 16 -1.36 1.73 -13.35
C TYR A 16 -2.84 1.47 -13.49
N GLY A 17 -3.50 1.17 -12.40
CA GLY A 17 -4.93 0.99 -12.46
C GLY A 17 -5.58 0.81 -11.11
N THR A 18 -6.89 0.64 -11.15
CA THR A 18 -7.74 0.46 -9.98
C THR A 18 -8.45 -0.86 -10.09
N VAL A 19 -8.40 -1.63 -9.01
CA VAL A 19 -9.12 -2.89 -8.84
C VAL A 19 -10.17 -2.67 -7.75
N THR A 20 -11.43 -3.00 -8.02
CA THR A 20 -12.54 -2.78 -7.11
C THR A 20 -13.28 -4.05 -6.79
N LYS A 21 -13.83 -4.15 -5.58
CA LYS A 21 -14.74 -5.26 -5.23
C LYS A 21 -16.05 -5.13 -5.99
N ARG A 22 -16.58 -6.28 -6.42
CA ARG A 22 -17.83 -6.38 -7.22
C ARG A 22 -19.11 -6.16 -6.42
N GLN A 23 -19.06 -6.29 -5.11
CA GLN A 23 -20.25 -6.16 -4.24
C GLN A 23 -20.31 -4.79 -3.60
N ASP A 24 -21.52 -4.26 -3.43
CA ASP A 24 -21.77 -3.06 -2.64
C ASP A 24 -21.29 -3.29 -1.20
N ILE A 25 -20.31 -2.54 -0.80
CA ILE A 25 -19.74 -2.59 0.53
C ILE A 25 -20.33 -1.45 1.34
N LYS A 26 -20.57 -1.71 2.61
CA LYS A 26 -20.95 -0.66 3.56
C LYS A 26 -19.88 0.41 3.58
N GLU A 27 -20.27 1.67 3.69
CA GLU A 27 -19.37 2.84 3.72
C GLU A 27 -18.20 2.67 4.71
N GLU A 28 -18.43 1.95 5.82
CA GLU A 28 -17.43 1.64 6.85
C GLU A 28 -16.30 0.68 6.38
N THR A 29 -16.48 0.04 5.22
CA THR A 29 -15.54 -0.94 4.68
C THR A 29 -15.02 -0.57 3.28
N ALA A 30 -15.03 0.71 2.95
CA ALA A 30 -14.64 1.25 1.65
C ALA A 30 -13.23 1.84 1.67
N MET A 31 -12.29 1.24 2.41
CA MET A 31 -10.90 1.68 2.47
C MET A 31 -10.15 1.33 1.18
N ASN A 32 -9.00 1.95 1.01
CA ASN A 32 -8.16 1.77 -0.17
C ASN A 32 -6.88 1.03 0.18
N ILE A 33 -6.42 0.18 -0.74
CA ILE A 33 -5.04 -0.32 -0.79
C ILE A 33 -4.29 0.47 -1.86
N ILE A 34 -3.01 0.77 -1.62
CA ILE A 34 -2.11 1.28 -2.62
C ILE A 34 -0.81 0.47 -2.59
N ALA A 35 -0.43 -0.11 -3.73
CA ALA A 35 0.72 -1.00 -3.81
C ALA A 35 1.28 -1.09 -5.24
N ALA A 36 2.57 -1.38 -5.33
CA ALA A 36 3.23 -1.80 -6.57
C ALA A 36 3.55 -3.29 -6.48
N VAL A 37 3.17 -4.06 -7.48
CA VAL A 37 3.35 -5.51 -7.54
C VAL A 37 4.09 -5.92 -8.81
N ASP A 38 4.85 -7.01 -8.74
CA ASP A 38 5.44 -7.63 -9.92
C ASP A 38 4.47 -8.61 -10.61
N LYS A 39 4.93 -9.37 -11.58
CA LYS A 39 4.13 -10.36 -12.33
C LYS A 39 3.43 -11.38 -11.42
N HIS A 40 3.99 -11.69 -10.26
CA HIS A 40 3.49 -12.66 -9.31
C HIS A 40 2.86 -12.03 -8.06
N TRP A 41 2.58 -10.73 -8.12
CA TRP A 41 2.05 -9.97 -6.98
C TRP A 41 3.01 -9.89 -5.78
N ALA A 42 4.30 -10.01 -6.06
CA ALA A 42 5.35 -9.76 -5.07
C ALA A 42 5.45 -8.26 -4.76
N ILE A 43 5.71 -7.93 -3.51
CA ILE A 43 5.78 -6.55 -3.00
C ILE A 43 7.07 -6.24 -2.26
N GLY A 44 7.82 -7.24 -1.83
CA GLY A 44 9.03 -7.01 -1.05
C GLY A 44 9.98 -8.18 -1.00
N ASN A 45 11.20 -7.89 -0.58
CA ASN A 45 12.25 -8.85 -0.31
C ASN A 45 13.14 -8.35 0.84
N ARG A 46 13.35 -9.16 1.85
CA ARG A 46 14.19 -8.85 3.03
C ARG A 46 13.83 -7.51 3.70
N GLY A 47 12.52 -7.25 3.85
CA GLY A 47 12.00 -6.05 4.48
C GLY A 47 12.09 -4.77 3.65
N LYS A 48 12.42 -4.88 2.36
CA LYS A 48 12.52 -3.74 1.44
C LYS A 48 11.54 -3.89 0.29
N LEU A 49 11.13 -2.77 -0.29
CA LEU A 49 10.40 -2.76 -1.56
C LEU A 49 11.26 -3.40 -2.66
N LEU A 50 10.61 -4.08 -3.61
CA LEU A 50 11.30 -4.74 -4.73
C LEU A 50 12.02 -3.73 -5.61
N VAL A 51 11.40 -2.59 -5.83
CA VAL A 51 11.90 -1.54 -6.70
C VAL A 51 11.30 -0.19 -6.27
N THR A 52 12.07 0.86 -6.48
CA THR A 52 11.63 2.23 -6.28
C THR A 52 11.49 2.91 -7.65
N ILE A 53 10.30 3.40 -7.95
CA ILE A 53 9.97 4.02 -9.23
C ILE A 53 9.53 5.46 -8.97
N PRO A 54 10.25 6.49 -9.49
CA PRO A 54 9.93 7.89 -9.20
C PRO A 54 8.50 8.30 -9.56
N ASP A 55 7.98 7.84 -10.69
CA ASP A 55 6.60 8.14 -11.11
C ASP A 55 5.56 7.51 -10.19
N ASP A 56 5.84 6.32 -9.70
CA ASP A 56 5.00 5.62 -8.73
C ASP A 56 5.00 6.33 -7.36
N GLN A 57 6.15 6.82 -6.93
CA GLN A 57 6.26 7.63 -5.72
C GLN A 57 5.48 8.95 -5.85
N LYS A 58 5.52 9.59 -7.02
CA LYS A 58 4.75 10.81 -7.30
C LYS A 58 3.24 10.53 -7.23
N LEU A 59 2.79 9.45 -7.88
CA LEU A 59 1.40 9.03 -7.86
C LEU A 59 0.93 8.73 -6.43
N PHE A 60 1.73 8.02 -5.65
CA PHE A 60 1.47 7.74 -4.24
C PHE A 60 1.32 9.03 -3.43
N ARG A 61 2.21 10.00 -3.60
CA ARG A 61 2.14 11.28 -2.89
C ARG A 61 0.88 12.06 -3.23
N GLU A 62 0.51 12.08 -4.50
CA GLU A 62 -0.69 12.79 -4.97
C GLU A 62 -1.97 12.14 -4.46
N GLU A 63 -2.06 10.81 -4.51
CA GLU A 63 -3.22 10.06 -4.04
C GLU A 63 -3.44 10.20 -2.53
N THR A 64 -2.36 10.20 -1.75
CA THR A 64 -2.45 10.17 -0.28
C THR A 64 -2.38 11.53 0.39
N LYS A 65 -2.14 12.61 -0.36
CA LYS A 65 -2.03 13.97 0.19
C LYS A 65 -3.31 14.38 0.91
N GLY A 66 -3.18 14.80 2.16
CA GLY A 66 -4.32 15.18 2.99
C GLY A 66 -5.16 14.01 3.51
N LYS A 67 -4.73 12.78 3.26
CA LYS A 67 -5.43 11.55 3.61
C LYS A 67 -4.85 10.89 4.86
N VAL A 68 -5.42 9.75 5.22
CA VAL A 68 -4.93 8.87 6.28
C VAL A 68 -4.16 7.72 5.65
N ILE A 69 -2.95 7.47 6.12
CA ILE A 69 -2.13 6.32 5.69
C ILE A 69 -1.93 5.38 6.87
N VAL A 70 -2.16 4.09 6.63
CA VAL A 70 -2.06 3.02 7.62
C VAL A 70 -0.94 2.07 7.23
N MET A 71 -0.03 1.80 8.15
CA MET A 71 1.18 1.03 7.88
C MET A 71 1.63 0.22 9.10
N GLY A 72 2.50 -0.76 8.86
CA GLY A 72 3.26 -1.41 9.90
C GLY A 72 4.53 -0.62 10.24
N ARG A 73 5.14 -0.95 11.38
CA ARG A 73 6.37 -0.29 11.84
C ARG A 73 7.51 -0.32 10.81
N LYS A 74 7.77 -1.48 10.20
CA LYS A 74 8.84 -1.61 9.20
C LYS A 74 8.63 -0.73 7.98
N THR A 75 7.38 -0.52 7.59
CA THR A 75 7.04 0.40 6.49
C THR A 75 7.35 1.84 6.88
N LEU A 76 7.00 2.27 8.09
CA LEU A 76 7.39 3.59 8.59
C LEU A 76 8.90 3.78 8.56
N GLU A 77 9.66 2.82 9.08
CA GLU A 77 11.13 2.87 9.12
C GLU A 77 11.77 2.90 7.74
N SER A 78 11.06 2.43 6.71
CA SER A 78 11.50 2.46 5.30
C SER A 78 11.18 3.77 4.58
N LEU A 79 10.36 4.64 5.15
CA LEU A 79 10.06 5.96 4.59
C LEU A 79 11.30 6.86 4.65
N PRO A 80 11.35 7.96 3.86
CA PRO A 80 12.49 8.87 3.87
C PRO A 80 12.85 9.33 5.29
N ALA A 81 14.09 9.12 5.69
CA ALA A 81 14.63 9.37 7.03
C ALA A 81 13.92 8.61 8.17
N GLY A 82 13.12 7.57 7.86
CA GLY A 82 12.33 6.82 8.83
C GLY A 82 11.28 7.68 9.53
N GLN A 83 10.80 8.72 8.87
CA GLN A 83 9.90 9.72 9.45
C GLN A 83 8.49 9.64 8.84
N PRO A 84 7.45 10.05 9.61
CA PRO A 84 6.09 10.14 9.07
C PRO A 84 6.04 11.09 7.87
N LEU A 85 5.15 10.80 6.93
CA LEU A 85 4.96 11.63 5.75
C LEU A 85 4.17 12.90 6.11
N ALA A 86 4.73 14.05 5.75
CA ALA A 86 4.09 15.35 5.99
C ALA A 86 2.77 15.49 5.24
N GLY A 87 1.82 16.23 5.83
CA GLY A 87 0.54 16.51 5.20
C GLY A 87 -0.44 15.33 5.20
N ARG A 88 -0.15 14.28 5.96
CA ARG A 88 -0.98 13.08 6.09
C ARG A 88 -1.14 12.70 7.56
N LYS A 89 -2.24 12.02 7.88
CA LYS A 89 -2.38 11.35 9.16
C LYS A 89 -1.69 9.99 9.09
N ASN A 90 -0.62 9.81 9.84
CA ASN A 90 0.15 8.57 9.85
C ASN A 90 -0.31 7.68 10.99
N VAL A 91 -0.81 6.49 10.65
CA VAL A 91 -1.29 5.47 11.59
C VAL A 91 -0.40 4.25 11.47
N VAL A 92 0.19 3.82 12.58
CA VAL A 92 1.14 2.70 12.61
C VAL A 92 0.66 1.62 13.56
N LEU A 93 0.65 0.38 13.08
CA LEU A 93 0.40 -0.80 13.92
C LEU A 93 1.71 -1.50 14.23
N THR A 94 1.93 -1.79 15.50
CA THR A 94 3.07 -2.57 15.99
C THR A 94 2.71 -3.31 17.27
N ARG A 95 3.28 -4.50 17.44
CA ARG A 95 3.13 -5.27 18.69
C ARG A 95 4.03 -4.74 19.82
N ASP A 96 5.01 -3.90 19.49
CA ASP A 96 5.90 -3.27 20.46
C ASP A 96 5.18 -2.13 21.20
N GLU A 97 4.75 -2.41 22.42
CA GLU A 97 4.00 -1.45 23.26
C GLU A 97 4.81 -0.21 23.67
N ALA A 98 6.13 -0.30 23.60
CA ALA A 98 7.03 0.80 23.91
C ALA A 98 7.31 1.72 22.70
N TYR A 99 6.85 1.32 21.49
CA TYR A 99 7.13 2.05 20.27
C TYR A 99 6.36 3.37 20.21
N LYS A 100 7.09 4.46 20.06
CA LYS A 100 6.51 5.80 19.94
C LYS A 100 7.30 6.60 18.91
N VAL A 101 6.57 7.28 18.01
CA VAL A 101 7.15 8.19 17.03
C VAL A 101 6.31 9.47 17.00
N LYS A 102 6.96 10.60 17.14
CA LYS A 102 6.28 11.90 17.04
C LYS A 102 5.66 12.07 15.66
N GLY A 103 4.40 12.46 15.61
CA GLY A 103 3.66 12.64 14.36
C GLY A 103 2.94 11.39 13.86
N CYS A 104 3.02 10.29 14.59
CA CYS A 104 2.28 9.06 14.31
C CYS A 104 1.28 8.75 15.41
N GLU A 105 0.12 8.21 15.01
CA GLU A 105 -0.80 7.52 15.91
C GLU A 105 -0.41 6.04 15.94
N ILE A 106 -0.07 5.51 17.09
CA ILE A 106 0.43 4.14 17.25
C ILE A 106 -0.66 3.27 17.87
N PHE A 107 -0.92 2.12 17.26
CA PHE A 107 -1.85 1.11 17.76
C PHE A 107 -1.17 -0.26 17.81
N HIS A 108 -1.61 -1.09 18.74
CA HIS A 108 -0.99 -2.39 19.01
C HIS A 108 -1.84 -3.57 18.55
N ASN A 109 -3.05 -3.29 18.06
CA ASN A 109 -3.96 -4.29 17.53
C ASN A 109 -4.93 -3.67 16.51
N LEU A 110 -5.54 -4.54 15.71
CA LEU A 110 -6.47 -4.11 14.64
C LEU A 110 -7.72 -3.42 15.21
N LYS A 111 -8.25 -3.93 16.30
CA LYS A 111 -9.48 -3.41 16.91
C LYS A 111 -9.35 -1.94 17.30
N ASP A 112 -8.27 -1.58 17.98
CA ASP A 112 -8.03 -0.21 18.43
C ASP A 112 -7.75 0.73 17.25
N ALA A 113 -7.01 0.26 16.25
CA ALA A 113 -6.79 1.01 15.03
C ALA A 113 -8.11 1.27 14.28
N MET A 114 -8.96 0.26 14.14
CA MET A 114 -10.26 0.39 13.48
C MET A 114 -11.19 1.37 14.21
N GLU A 115 -11.18 1.36 15.54
CA GLU A 115 -11.96 2.31 16.32
C GLU A 115 -11.50 3.75 16.10
N PHE A 116 -10.19 3.98 16.07
CA PHE A 116 -9.63 5.29 15.73
C PHE A 116 -10.00 5.73 14.31
N LEU A 117 -9.96 4.81 13.35
CA LEU A 117 -10.20 5.11 11.93
C LEU A 117 -11.66 5.48 11.63
N LYS A 118 -12.62 5.15 12.50
CA LYS A 118 -14.04 5.48 12.34
C LYS A 118 -14.33 6.98 12.23
N GLN A 119 -13.46 7.84 12.76
CA GLN A 119 -13.62 9.29 12.68
C GLN A 119 -13.36 9.87 11.28
N PHE A 120 -12.78 9.09 10.39
CA PHE A 120 -12.46 9.48 9.02
C PHE A 120 -13.41 8.80 8.03
N LYS A 121 -13.59 9.40 6.86
CA LYS A 121 -14.26 8.73 5.75
C LYS A 121 -13.40 7.56 5.27
N SER A 122 -14.00 6.39 5.09
CA SER A 122 -13.28 5.19 4.65
C SER A 122 -12.54 5.40 3.33
N GLU A 123 -13.13 6.14 2.40
CA GLU A 123 -12.52 6.50 1.10
C GLU A 123 -11.25 7.35 1.22
N ASP A 124 -11.01 7.97 2.38
CA ASP A 124 -9.82 8.77 2.67
C ASP A 124 -8.72 7.96 3.37
N ILE A 125 -8.93 6.68 3.62
CA ILE A 125 -8.01 5.79 4.31
C ILE A 125 -7.29 4.89 3.31
N TYR A 126 -5.96 4.95 3.33
CA TYR A 126 -5.06 4.20 2.44
C TYR A 126 -4.18 3.27 3.24
N ILE A 127 -4.26 1.98 2.93
CA ILE A 127 -3.40 0.94 3.50
C ILE A 127 -2.16 0.82 2.64
N ILE A 128 -1.00 1.09 3.21
CA ILE A 128 0.26 1.21 2.46
C ILE A 128 1.29 0.11 2.72
N GLY A 129 0.95 -0.86 3.57
CA GLY A 129 1.77 -2.04 3.79
C GLY A 129 2.37 -2.16 5.19
N GLY A 130 3.14 -3.21 5.48
CA GLY A 130 3.48 -4.29 4.55
C GLY A 130 2.44 -5.41 4.46
N ALA A 131 2.90 -6.59 4.12
CA ALA A 131 2.04 -7.74 3.81
C ALA A 131 1.05 -8.07 4.93
N GLU A 132 1.47 -8.11 6.18
CA GLU A 132 0.58 -8.39 7.33
C GLU A 132 -0.53 -7.33 7.46
N ILE A 133 -0.19 -6.08 7.20
CA ILE A 133 -1.14 -4.95 7.28
C ILE A 133 -2.11 -4.99 6.10
N TYR A 134 -1.66 -5.27 4.90
CA TYR A 134 -2.53 -5.50 3.75
C TYR A 134 -3.53 -6.63 4.02
N GLU A 135 -3.04 -7.77 4.50
CA GLU A 135 -3.88 -8.93 4.80
C GLU A 135 -4.92 -8.61 5.89
N ALA A 136 -4.51 -7.94 6.97
CA ALA A 136 -5.41 -7.60 8.07
C ALA A 136 -6.53 -6.64 7.65
N PHE A 137 -6.23 -5.67 6.77
CA PHE A 137 -7.19 -4.65 6.34
C PHE A 137 -7.94 -5.00 5.06
N LEU A 138 -7.52 -6.01 4.30
CA LEU A 138 -8.16 -6.38 3.04
C LEU A 138 -9.69 -6.57 3.14
N PRO A 139 -10.24 -7.20 4.20
CA PRO A 139 -11.69 -7.31 4.38
C PRO A 139 -12.43 -5.98 4.48
N TYR A 140 -11.73 -4.91 4.82
CA TYR A 140 -12.30 -3.56 5.00
C TYR A 140 -12.01 -2.64 3.81
N CYS A 141 -11.41 -3.18 2.75
CA CYS A 141 -11.08 -2.44 1.53
C CYS A 141 -12.01 -2.83 0.39
N ASP A 142 -12.39 -1.86 -0.43
CA ASP A 142 -13.15 -2.08 -1.66
C ASP A 142 -12.40 -1.65 -2.90
N THR A 143 -11.31 -0.91 -2.75
CA THR A 143 -10.55 -0.32 -3.85
C THR A 143 -9.06 -0.56 -3.63
N ALA A 144 -8.37 -0.99 -4.68
CA ALA A 144 -6.93 -1.14 -4.70
C ALA A 144 -6.34 -0.35 -5.87
N HIS A 145 -5.46 0.59 -5.56
CA HIS A 145 -4.67 1.33 -6.54
C HIS A 145 -3.38 0.56 -6.76
N ILE A 146 -3.26 -0.08 -7.91
CA ILE A 146 -2.18 -1.02 -8.21
C ILE A 146 -1.29 -0.49 -9.34
N THR A 147 0.01 -0.58 -9.13
CA THR A 147 1.01 -0.50 -10.18
C THR A 147 1.48 -1.92 -10.49
N TRP A 148 1.18 -2.42 -11.69
CA TRP A 148 1.68 -3.70 -12.16
C TRP A 148 3.00 -3.49 -12.88
N ILE A 149 4.04 -4.19 -12.43
CA ILE A 149 5.37 -4.15 -13.03
C ILE A 149 5.57 -5.44 -13.82
N ASP A 150 5.78 -5.32 -15.12
CA ASP A 150 6.01 -6.48 -16.01
C ASP A 150 7.42 -7.03 -15.86
N TYR A 151 7.71 -7.55 -14.68
CA TYR A 151 8.98 -8.15 -14.32
C TYR A 151 8.79 -9.10 -13.13
N GLU A 152 9.63 -10.12 -13.04
CA GLU A 152 9.69 -11.03 -11.89
C GLU A 152 10.93 -10.73 -11.06
N TYR A 153 10.70 -10.27 -9.81
CA TYR A 153 11.78 -10.01 -8.86
C TYR A 153 11.99 -11.20 -7.93
N MET A 154 13.20 -11.31 -7.39
CA MET A 154 13.43 -12.15 -6.23
C MET A 154 12.64 -11.55 -5.06
N ALA A 155 11.74 -12.31 -4.47
CA ALA A 155 10.83 -11.83 -3.45
C ALA A 155 10.58 -12.86 -2.37
N ASP A 156 10.25 -12.39 -1.19
CA ASP A 156 9.83 -13.21 -0.04
C ASP A 156 8.45 -12.76 0.51
N THR A 157 7.88 -11.72 -0.09
CA THR A 157 6.65 -11.11 0.43
C THR A 157 5.71 -10.76 -0.73
N TRP A 158 4.45 -11.17 -0.61
CA TRP A 158 3.42 -11.00 -1.65
C TRP A 158 2.16 -10.38 -1.09
N LEU A 159 1.44 -9.65 -1.96
CA LEU A 159 0.05 -9.25 -1.76
C LEU A 159 -0.86 -10.34 -2.36
N PRO A 160 -2.03 -10.64 -1.75
CA PRO A 160 -3.01 -11.51 -2.42
C PRO A 160 -3.30 -11.04 -3.84
N ASN A 161 -3.28 -11.98 -4.79
CA ASN A 161 -3.47 -11.65 -6.21
C ASN A 161 -4.94 -11.32 -6.51
N LEU A 162 -5.27 -10.04 -6.55
CA LEU A 162 -6.63 -9.56 -6.79
C LEU A 162 -7.09 -9.79 -8.24
N ASP A 163 -6.17 -9.95 -9.20
CA ASP A 163 -6.52 -10.29 -10.58
C ASP A 163 -7.13 -11.68 -10.70
N LYS A 164 -6.79 -12.58 -9.78
CA LYS A 164 -7.31 -13.95 -9.70
C LYS A 164 -8.47 -14.10 -8.72
N ASP A 165 -8.79 -13.07 -7.96
CA ASP A 165 -9.88 -13.08 -7.00
C ASP A 165 -11.20 -12.76 -7.72
N PRO A 166 -12.19 -13.66 -7.71
CA PRO A 166 -13.45 -13.44 -8.41
C PRO A 166 -14.29 -12.29 -7.83
N ASP A 167 -14.00 -11.87 -6.60
CA ASP A 167 -14.70 -10.75 -5.94
C ASP A 167 -14.17 -9.38 -6.36
N TRP A 168 -13.06 -9.35 -7.11
CA TRP A 168 -12.41 -8.13 -7.55
C TRP A 168 -12.37 -8.02 -9.07
N GLU A 169 -12.43 -6.78 -9.59
CA GLU A 169 -12.33 -6.51 -11.03
C GLU A 169 -11.54 -5.23 -11.30
N VAL A 170 -10.82 -5.19 -12.40
CA VAL A 170 -10.13 -3.98 -12.86
C VAL A 170 -11.16 -3.00 -13.39
N THR A 171 -11.26 -1.81 -12.79
CA THR A 171 -12.24 -0.78 -13.15
C THR A 171 -11.64 0.44 -13.84
N ALA A 172 -10.33 0.64 -13.68
CA ALA A 172 -9.58 1.65 -14.39
C ALA A 172 -8.19 1.12 -14.72
N ASP A 173 -7.65 1.48 -15.85
CA ASP A 173 -6.38 0.98 -16.36
C ASP A 173 -5.72 2.06 -17.22
N SER A 174 -4.45 2.32 -17.00
CA SER A 174 -3.66 3.18 -17.86
C SER A 174 -2.97 2.36 -18.94
N ASP A 175 -2.60 3.02 -20.02
CA ASP A 175 -1.74 2.40 -21.03
C ASP A 175 -0.40 1.99 -20.42
N GLU A 176 0.17 0.91 -20.92
CA GLU A 176 1.51 0.48 -20.54
C GLU A 176 2.55 1.56 -20.85
N GLN A 177 3.38 1.85 -19.88
CA GLN A 177 4.47 2.83 -20.02
C GLN A 177 5.83 2.16 -19.85
#